data_8434af7ff9a137df2697a51265086d29
#
_entry.id   8434af7ff9a137df2697a51265086d29
#
_cell.length_a   1.000
_cell.length_b   1.000
_cell.length_c   1.000
_cell.angle_alpha   90.00
_cell.angle_beta   90.00
_cell.angle_gamma   90.00
#
_symmetry.space_group_name_H-M   'P 1'
#
loop_
_entity.id
_entity.type
_entity.pdbx_description
1 polymer ?
#
loop_
_entity_poly.entity_id
_entity_poly.type
_entity_poly.pdbx_seq_one_letter_code
_entity_poly.pdbx_strand_id
1 'polypeptide(L)'
;KRRFYGVQFHPEVTHTPQGQGMLAHFVYDVCQAEKLWTSSQIIQQMIENARATLGDDQVVVGLSGGVDSSVVAALLHRAIGDQLTCVFVDTGLLRLNEGDQVMALFAEHLGVKVVRVDAEKLFLDALKGVDDPEKKRKVIGEMFIRVFETQAKQLGDIKWLGQGTIYPDV
;
A
#
# COMPACT_ATOMS: atom_id res chain seq x y z
N LYS A 1 -2.91 25.87 36.79
CA LYS A 1 -3.53 26.57 35.63
C LYS A 1 -3.12 25.80 34.37
N ARG A 2 -4.10 25.44 33.52
CA ARG A 2 -3.82 24.84 32.19
C ARG A 2 -3.33 25.96 31.28
N ARG A 3 -2.27 25.68 30.50
CA ARG A 3 -1.74 26.59 29.48
C ARG A 3 -2.34 26.17 28.14
N PHE A 4 -2.98 27.08 27.44
CA PHE A 4 -3.54 26.88 26.11
C PHE A 4 -2.79 27.78 25.13
N TYR A 5 -2.46 27.22 23.98
CA TYR A 5 -1.84 27.92 22.85
C TYR A 5 -2.72 27.74 21.63
N GLY A 6 -2.87 28.76 20.83
CA GLY A 6 -3.69 28.69 19.62
C GLY A 6 -3.13 29.61 18.54
N VAL A 7 -3.36 29.22 17.31
CA VAL A 7 -3.06 30.03 16.10
C VAL A 7 -4.31 30.15 15.25
N GLN A 8 -4.40 31.25 14.50
CA GLN A 8 -5.54 31.51 13.59
C GLN A 8 -5.14 31.32 12.11
N PHE A 9 -4.19 30.44 11.88
CA PHE A 9 -3.73 30.05 10.53
C PHE A 9 -3.29 28.58 10.58
N HIS A 10 -2.98 28.02 9.42
CA HIS A 10 -2.59 26.63 9.28
C HIS A 10 -1.07 26.48 9.23
N PRO A 11 -0.40 26.11 10.34
CA PRO A 11 1.04 25.92 10.34
C PRO A 11 1.48 24.65 9.58
N GLU A 12 0.59 23.70 9.34
CA GLU A 12 0.86 22.42 8.69
C GLU A 12 0.91 22.50 7.16
N VAL A 13 0.39 23.58 6.55
CA VAL A 13 0.31 23.69 5.10
C VAL A 13 1.62 24.19 4.48
N THR A 14 1.86 23.83 3.21
CA THR A 14 3.08 24.21 2.46
C THR A 14 3.23 25.73 2.27
N HIS A 15 2.15 26.49 2.34
CA HIS A 15 2.13 27.94 2.20
C HIS A 15 2.56 28.69 3.46
N THR A 16 2.81 27.99 4.56
CA THR A 16 3.35 28.56 5.80
C THR A 16 4.80 28.10 5.97
N PRO A 17 5.80 28.84 5.41
CA PRO A 17 7.18 28.38 5.35
C PRO A 17 7.82 28.07 6.71
N GLN A 18 7.42 28.80 7.77
CA GLN A 18 7.90 28.56 9.13
C GLN A 18 7.03 27.59 9.93
N GLY A 19 5.94 27.05 9.35
CA GLY A 19 4.94 26.25 10.07
C GLY A 19 5.54 25.02 10.74
N GLN A 20 6.41 24.30 10.05
CA GLN A 20 7.10 23.15 10.62
C GLN A 20 7.97 23.52 11.84
N GLY A 21 8.69 24.66 11.80
CA GLY A 21 9.49 25.17 12.91
C GLY A 21 8.60 25.53 14.11
N MET A 22 7.45 26.16 13.88
CA MET A 22 6.48 26.50 14.93
C MET A 22 5.89 25.25 15.60
N LEU A 23 5.52 24.26 14.81
CA LEU A 23 5.04 22.97 15.33
C LEU A 23 6.12 22.26 16.16
N ALA A 24 7.34 22.22 15.64
CA ALA A 24 8.49 21.65 16.35
C ALA A 24 8.75 22.35 17.69
N HIS A 25 8.77 23.69 17.69
CA HIS A 25 8.92 24.49 18.91
C HIS A 25 7.80 24.18 19.93
N PHE A 26 6.55 24.14 19.48
CA PHE A 26 5.43 23.80 20.36
C PHE A 26 5.59 22.40 20.96
N VAL A 27 5.89 21.41 20.14
CA VAL A 27 5.97 20.01 20.57
C VAL A 27 7.17 19.78 21.49
N TYR A 28 8.35 20.25 21.08
CA TYR A 28 9.58 19.91 21.80
C TYR A 28 9.94 20.90 22.91
N ASP A 29 9.75 22.20 22.69
CA ASP A 29 10.18 23.20 23.67
C ASP A 29 9.05 23.56 24.64
N VAL A 30 7.80 23.69 24.18
CA VAL A 30 6.67 24.02 25.04
C VAL A 30 6.11 22.81 25.75
N CYS A 31 5.86 21.71 25.00
CA CYS A 31 5.32 20.46 25.55
C CYS A 31 6.42 19.57 26.13
N GLN A 32 7.69 19.80 25.80
CA GLN A 32 8.84 18.98 26.21
C GLN A 32 8.65 17.49 25.82
N ALA A 33 8.02 17.24 24.67
CA ALA A 33 7.81 15.91 24.17
C ALA A 33 9.12 15.31 23.66
N GLU A 34 9.38 14.07 24.04
CA GLU A 34 10.56 13.34 23.55
C GLU A 34 10.33 12.78 22.14
N LYS A 35 11.40 12.67 21.35
CA LYS A 35 11.36 12.07 20.01
C LYS A 35 11.40 10.54 20.09
N LEU A 36 10.43 9.93 20.76
CA LEU A 36 10.38 8.49 20.98
C LEU A 36 9.80 7.70 19.79
N TRP A 37 9.18 8.38 18.83
CA TRP A 37 8.49 7.75 17.72
C TRP A 37 8.94 8.33 16.38
N THR A 38 9.99 7.75 15.85
CA THR A 38 10.57 8.12 14.54
C THR A 38 10.08 7.18 13.45
N SER A 39 10.11 7.63 12.18
CA SER A 39 9.73 6.79 11.03
C SER A 39 10.52 5.47 10.99
N SER A 40 11.80 5.49 11.35
CA SER A 40 12.63 4.27 11.40
C SER A 40 12.14 3.29 12.47
N GLN A 41 11.78 3.79 13.65
CA GLN A 41 11.25 2.96 14.74
C GLN A 41 9.87 2.39 14.38
N ILE A 42 9.01 3.19 13.73
CA ILE A 42 7.70 2.73 13.23
C ILE A 42 7.88 1.58 12.24
N ILE A 43 8.75 1.75 11.24
CA ILE A 43 9.05 0.71 10.25
C ILE A 43 9.56 -0.57 10.93
N GLN A 44 10.51 -0.43 11.86
CA GLN A 44 11.05 -1.58 12.59
C GLN A 44 9.98 -2.31 13.40
N GLN A 45 9.14 -1.56 14.10
CA GLN A 45 8.03 -2.12 14.86
C GLN A 45 7.01 -2.84 13.98
N MET A 46 6.69 -2.27 12.80
CA MET A 46 5.79 -2.91 11.83
C MET A 46 6.37 -4.23 11.32
N ILE A 47 7.67 -4.28 11.03
CA ILE A 47 8.36 -5.50 10.59
C ILE A 47 8.33 -6.57 11.69
N GLU A 48 8.62 -6.20 12.93
CA GLU A 48 8.60 -7.13 14.07
C GLU A 48 7.20 -7.66 14.34
N ASN A 49 6.19 -6.79 14.31
CA ASN A 49 4.79 -7.18 14.47
C ASN A 49 4.34 -8.13 13.36
N ALA A 50 4.70 -7.84 12.11
CA ALA A 50 4.39 -8.71 10.97
C ALA A 50 5.01 -10.09 11.15
N ARG A 51 6.30 -10.18 11.49
CA ARG A 51 6.97 -11.46 11.77
C ARG A 51 6.30 -12.25 12.89
N ALA A 52 5.98 -11.58 14.00
CA ALA A 52 5.33 -12.23 15.14
C ALA A 52 3.93 -12.76 14.81
N THR A 53 3.20 -12.06 13.94
CA THR A 53 1.83 -12.43 13.55
C THR A 53 1.81 -13.55 12.52
N LEU A 54 2.69 -13.48 11.53
CA LEU A 54 2.66 -14.34 10.34
C LEU A 54 3.43 -15.65 10.56
N GLY A 55 4.45 -15.66 11.42
CA GLY A 55 5.29 -16.84 11.64
C GLY A 55 5.86 -17.37 10.32
N ASP A 56 5.61 -18.65 10.03
CA ASP A 56 6.08 -19.34 8.82
C ASP A 56 5.00 -19.41 7.71
N ASP A 57 3.87 -18.71 7.88
CA ASP A 57 2.77 -18.75 6.93
C ASP A 57 3.08 -17.98 5.64
N GLN A 58 2.48 -18.44 4.53
CA GLN A 58 2.57 -17.77 3.23
C GLN A 58 1.60 -16.60 3.16
N VAL A 59 2.07 -15.50 2.57
CA VAL A 59 1.32 -14.25 2.44
C VAL A 59 1.21 -13.87 0.98
N VAL A 60 0.02 -13.41 0.56
CA VAL A 60 -0.17 -12.81 -0.76
C VAL A 60 -0.51 -11.33 -0.64
N VAL A 61 0.00 -10.52 -1.56
CA VAL A 61 -0.31 -9.09 -1.70
C VAL A 61 -0.70 -8.78 -3.13
N GLY A 62 -1.81 -8.06 -3.31
CA GLY A 62 -2.17 -7.49 -4.60
C GLY A 62 -1.37 -6.22 -4.88
N LEU A 63 -0.60 -6.19 -5.95
CA LEU A 63 0.07 -4.98 -6.44
C LEU A 63 -0.83 -4.25 -7.44
N SER A 64 -1.11 -2.98 -7.16
CA SER A 64 -1.89 -2.11 -8.04
C SER A 64 -1.03 -1.13 -8.85
N GLY A 65 0.30 -1.14 -8.65
CA GLY A 65 1.19 -0.09 -9.15
C GLY A 65 1.12 1.22 -8.33
N GLY A 66 0.22 1.32 -7.36
CA GLY A 66 0.11 2.48 -6.47
C GLY A 66 1.09 2.45 -5.29
N VAL A 67 1.25 3.60 -4.63
CA VAL A 67 2.21 3.77 -3.52
C VAL A 67 1.86 2.85 -2.35
N ASP A 68 0.58 2.73 -1.98
CA ASP A 68 0.16 2.00 -0.77
C ASP A 68 0.48 0.51 -0.87
N SER A 69 0.09 -0.14 -1.97
CA SER A 69 0.43 -1.55 -2.22
C SER A 69 1.94 -1.78 -2.30
N SER A 70 2.67 -0.80 -2.82
CA SER A 70 4.14 -0.84 -2.92
C SER A 70 4.80 -0.80 -1.54
N VAL A 71 4.34 0.07 -0.66
CA VAL A 71 4.83 0.16 0.72
C VAL A 71 4.56 -1.13 1.49
N VAL A 72 3.35 -1.68 1.37
CA VAL A 72 2.98 -2.95 2.02
C VAL A 72 3.87 -4.09 1.52
N ALA A 73 4.07 -4.22 0.21
CA ALA A 73 4.92 -5.25 -0.37
C ALA A 73 6.38 -5.12 0.11
N ALA A 74 6.93 -3.90 0.12
CA ALA A 74 8.29 -3.66 0.59
C ALA A 74 8.47 -3.95 2.09
N LEU A 75 7.50 -3.57 2.93
CA LEU A 75 7.53 -3.85 4.37
C LEU A 75 7.42 -5.34 4.66
N LEU A 76 6.47 -6.04 4.02
CA LEU A 76 6.30 -7.47 4.18
C LEU A 76 7.50 -8.25 3.65
N HIS A 77 8.06 -7.87 2.51
CA HIS A 77 9.28 -8.52 2.00
C HIS A 77 10.44 -8.39 2.98
N ARG A 78 10.64 -7.23 3.60
CA ARG A 78 11.65 -7.04 4.66
C ARG A 78 11.33 -7.84 5.93
N ALA A 79 10.07 -8.10 6.20
CA ALA A 79 9.64 -8.86 7.37
C ALA A 79 9.80 -10.37 7.17
N ILE A 80 9.31 -10.92 6.06
CA ILE A 80 9.11 -12.37 5.86
C ILE A 80 9.79 -12.92 4.58
N GLY A 81 10.44 -12.09 3.79
CA GLY A 81 11.23 -12.54 2.62
C GLY A 81 10.42 -13.39 1.64
N ASP A 82 10.88 -14.60 1.39
CA ASP A 82 10.32 -15.52 0.39
C ASP A 82 8.92 -16.07 0.72
N GLN A 83 8.43 -15.87 1.93
CA GLN A 83 7.04 -16.19 2.30
C GLN A 83 6.04 -15.26 1.60
N LEU A 84 6.49 -14.10 1.10
CA LEU A 84 5.66 -13.16 0.37
C LEU A 84 5.61 -13.49 -1.11
N THR A 85 4.39 -13.59 -1.65
CA THR A 85 4.14 -13.58 -3.09
C THR A 85 3.24 -12.40 -3.44
N CYS A 86 3.68 -11.55 -4.34
CA CYS A 86 2.87 -10.47 -4.87
C CYS A 86 2.17 -10.90 -6.16
N VAL A 87 0.93 -10.49 -6.34
CA VAL A 87 0.15 -10.72 -7.57
C VAL A 87 -0.15 -9.36 -8.20
N PHE A 88 0.32 -9.18 -9.42
CA PHE A 88 0.04 -8.02 -10.25
C PHE A 88 -0.92 -8.41 -11.37
N VAL A 89 -2.12 -7.85 -11.37
CA VAL A 89 -3.15 -8.12 -12.38
C VAL A 89 -3.08 -7.05 -13.46
N ASP A 90 -2.67 -7.45 -14.66
CA ASP A 90 -2.72 -6.60 -15.83
C ASP A 90 -4.12 -6.63 -16.43
N THR A 91 -4.84 -5.55 -16.22
CA THR A 91 -6.23 -5.41 -16.63
C THR A 91 -6.41 -4.89 -18.05
N GLY A 92 -5.33 -4.52 -18.74
CA GLY A 92 -5.38 -3.79 -20.01
C GLY A 92 -5.85 -2.32 -19.90
N LEU A 93 -6.10 -1.84 -18.66
CA LEU A 93 -6.53 -0.46 -18.38
C LEU A 93 -5.41 0.35 -17.74
N LEU A 94 -4.20 -0.18 -17.76
CA LEU A 94 -3.01 0.43 -17.17
C LEU A 94 -2.49 1.58 -18.04
N ARG A 95 -1.65 2.42 -17.45
CA ARG A 95 -0.87 3.40 -18.20
C ARG A 95 0.18 2.69 -19.07
N LEU A 96 0.65 3.41 -20.07
CA LEU A 96 1.70 2.89 -20.96
C LEU A 96 2.93 2.42 -20.15
N ASN A 97 3.32 1.16 -20.36
CA ASN A 97 4.45 0.50 -19.71
C ASN A 97 4.36 0.36 -18.17
N GLU A 98 3.21 0.64 -17.54
CA GLU A 98 3.05 0.58 -16.09
C GLU A 98 3.30 -0.84 -15.56
N GLY A 99 2.79 -1.87 -16.23
CA GLY A 99 3.02 -3.26 -15.86
C GLY A 99 4.49 -3.65 -15.86
N ASP A 100 5.24 -3.24 -16.89
CA ASP A 100 6.66 -3.52 -17.01
C ASP A 100 7.48 -2.76 -15.95
N GLN A 101 7.10 -1.53 -15.64
CA GLN A 101 7.71 -0.74 -14.57
C GLN A 101 7.50 -1.38 -13.19
N VAL A 102 6.31 -1.89 -12.90
CA VAL A 102 6.03 -2.62 -11.65
C VAL A 102 6.87 -3.88 -11.56
N MET A 103 6.93 -4.67 -12.63
CA MET A 103 7.75 -5.88 -12.66
C MET A 103 9.23 -5.58 -12.46
N ALA A 104 9.78 -4.58 -13.15
CA ALA A 104 11.17 -4.16 -12.98
C ALA A 104 11.46 -3.71 -11.54
N LEU A 105 10.59 -2.88 -10.96
CA LEU A 105 10.79 -2.39 -9.61
C LEU A 105 10.77 -3.52 -8.57
N PHE A 106 9.77 -4.37 -8.60
CA PHE A 106 9.57 -5.36 -7.53
C PHE A 106 10.36 -6.64 -7.77
N ALA A 107 10.32 -7.23 -8.95
CA ALA A 107 11.00 -8.49 -9.21
C ALA A 107 12.50 -8.31 -9.41
N GLU A 108 12.92 -7.30 -10.20
CA GLU A 108 14.34 -7.16 -10.55
C GLU A 108 15.14 -6.37 -9.51
N HIS A 109 14.59 -5.25 -8.97
CA HIS A 109 15.33 -4.40 -8.04
C HIS A 109 15.14 -4.78 -6.57
N LEU A 110 13.94 -5.19 -6.17
CA LEU A 110 13.64 -5.54 -4.77
C LEU A 110 13.71 -7.04 -4.50
N GLY A 111 13.80 -7.87 -5.52
CA GLY A 111 13.86 -9.33 -5.38
C GLY A 111 12.57 -9.94 -4.82
N VAL A 112 11.43 -9.24 -4.93
CA VAL A 112 10.13 -9.73 -4.49
C VAL A 112 9.57 -10.72 -5.50
N LYS A 113 9.06 -11.84 -5.04
CA LYS A 113 8.37 -12.79 -5.92
C LYS A 113 7.06 -12.18 -6.43
N VAL A 114 7.00 -11.84 -7.71
CA VAL A 114 5.82 -11.25 -8.35
C VAL A 114 5.29 -12.18 -9.44
N VAL A 115 3.99 -12.44 -9.38
CA VAL A 115 3.24 -13.15 -10.42
C VAL A 115 2.42 -12.14 -11.21
N ARG A 116 2.75 -11.91 -12.48
CA ARG A 116 1.95 -11.09 -13.39
C ARG A 116 0.86 -11.94 -14.03
N VAL A 117 -0.38 -11.51 -13.89
CA VAL A 117 -1.55 -12.14 -14.49
C VAL A 117 -2.07 -11.27 -15.62
N ASP A 118 -1.96 -11.75 -16.85
CA ASP A 118 -2.59 -11.09 -18.01
C ASP A 118 -4.10 -11.39 -17.99
N ALA A 119 -4.88 -10.37 -17.69
CA ALA A 119 -6.33 -10.42 -17.65
C ALA A 119 -6.98 -9.40 -18.60
N GLU A 120 -6.20 -8.75 -19.48
CA GLU A 120 -6.68 -7.70 -20.39
C GLU A 120 -7.97 -8.09 -21.09
N LYS A 121 -7.97 -9.22 -21.79
CA LYS A 121 -9.14 -9.69 -22.54
C LYS A 121 -10.36 -9.85 -21.65
N LEU A 122 -10.19 -10.36 -20.45
CA LEU A 122 -11.25 -10.64 -19.49
C LEU A 122 -11.93 -9.35 -19.02
N PHE A 123 -11.14 -8.32 -18.70
CA PHE A 123 -11.64 -7.02 -18.29
C PHE A 123 -12.31 -6.27 -19.44
N LEU A 124 -11.70 -6.25 -20.60
CA LEU A 124 -12.25 -5.58 -21.79
C LEU A 124 -13.58 -6.21 -22.24
N ASP A 125 -13.69 -7.53 -22.23
CA ASP A 125 -14.94 -8.24 -22.56
C ASP A 125 -16.04 -7.92 -21.53
N ALA A 126 -15.72 -7.87 -20.23
CA ALA A 126 -16.68 -7.55 -19.18
C ALA A 126 -17.16 -6.09 -19.22
N LEU A 127 -16.35 -5.18 -19.73
CA LEU A 127 -16.68 -3.76 -19.86
C LEU A 127 -17.40 -3.41 -21.17
N LYS A 128 -17.54 -4.36 -22.08
CA LYS A 128 -18.17 -4.11 -23.37
C LYS A 128 -19.61 -3.69 -23.20
N GLY A 129 -19.97 -2.50 -23.72
CA GLY A 129 -21.32 -1.90 -23.63
C GLY A 129 -21.67 -1.35 -22.24
N VAL A 130 -20.70 -1.22 -21.34
CA VAL A 130 -20.88 -0.55 -20.04
C VAL A 130 -20.42 0.90 -20.16
N ASP A 131 -21.35 1.85 -20.22
CA ASP A 131 -21.03 3.28 -20.42
C ASP A 131 -21.00 4.04 -19.08
N ASP A 132 -21.84 3.64 -18.12
CA ASP A 132 -21.97 4.29 -16.82
C ASP A 132 -20.68 4.13 -15.97
N PRO A 133 -20.10 5.23 -15.47
CA PRO A 133 -18.84 5.18 -14.73
C PRO A 133 -18.89 4.36 -13.43
N GLU A 134 -20.03 4.39 -12.72
CA GLU A 134 -20.19 3.65 -11.48
C GLU A 134 -20.33 2.15 -11.74
N LYS A 135 -21.02 1.78 -12.80
CA LYS A 135 -21.08 0.38 -13.25
C LYS A 135 -19.72 -0.13 -13.68
N LYS A 136 -18.94 0.69 -14.42
CA LYS A 136 -17.57 0.34 -14.80
C LYS A 136 -16.72 0.02 -13.56
N ARG A 137 -16.77 0.89 -12.54
CA ARG A 137 -16.03 0.70 -11.30
C ARG A 137 -16.39 -0.62 -10.60
N LYS A 138 -17.68 -0.93 -10.52
CA LYS A 138 -18.16 -2.19 -9.92
C LYS A 138 -17.69 -3.41 -10.70
N VAL A 139 -17.83 -3.40 -12.03
CA VAL A 139 -17.37 -4.49 -12.91
C VAL A 139 -15.89 -4.72 -12.75
N ILE A 140 -15.07 -3.65 -12.78
CA ILE A 140 -13.61 -3.74 -12.60
C ILE A 140 -13.28 -4.35 -11.23
N GLY A 141 -13.92 -3.87 -10.16
CA GLY A 141 -13.67 -4.37 -8.81
C GLY A 141 -14.02 -5.86 -8.66
N GLU A 142 -15.19 -6.28 -9.15
CA GLU A 142 -15.62 -7.69 -9.11
C GLU A 142 -14.67 -8.59 -9.92
N MET A 143 -14.27 -8.16 -11.12
CA MET A 143 -13.38 -8.93 -11.96
C MET A 143 -12.00 -9.05 -11.32
N PHE A 144 -11.49 -7.96 -10.74
CA PHE A 144 -10.21 -7.97 -10.04
C PHE A 144 -10.19 -9.00 -8.91
N ILE A 145 -11.23 -9.01 -8.06
CA ILE A 145 -11.35 -9.96 -6.96
C ILE A 145 -11.35 -11.39 -7.49
N ARG A 146 -12.14 -11.70 -8.52
CA ARG A 146 -12.21 -13.05 -9.11
C ARG A 146 -10.88 -13.52 -9.66
N VAL A 147 -10.19 -12.67 -10.41
CA VAL A 147 -8.87 -13.00 -10.99
C VAL A 147 -7.86 -13.22 -9.86
N PHE A 148 -7.85 -12.32 -8.88
CA PHE A 148 -6.95 -12.40 -7.74
C PHE A 148 -7.17 -13.67 -6.90
N GLU A 149 -8.43 -14.00 -6.55
CA GLU A 149 -8.76 -15.22 -5.82
C GLU A 149 -8.37 -16.49 -6.58
N THR A 150 -8.59 -16.49 -7.90
CA THR A 150 -8.20 -17.62 -8.76
C THR A 150 -6.69 -17.82 -8.72
N GLN A 151 -5.94 -16.73 -8.81
CA GLN A 151 -4.49 -16.78 -8.75
C GLN A 151 -3.98 -17.17 -7.36
N ALA A 152 -4.57 -16.63 -6.31
CA ALA A 152 -4.20 -16.98 -4.94
C ALA A 152 -4.40 -18.49 -4.65
N LYS A 153 -5.48 -19.09 -5.13
CA LYS A 153 -5.72 -20.55 -5.02
C LYS A 153 -4.67 -21.39 -5.75
N GLN A 154 -4.10 -20.89 -6.85
CA GLN A 154 -3.04 -21.59 -7.58
C GLN A 154 -1.67 -21.53 -6.88
N LEU A 155 -1.48 -20.54 -6.00
CA LEU A 155 -0.23 -20.37 -5.24
C LEU A 155 -0.09 -21.34 -4.06
N GLY A 156 -1.15 -22.06 -3.72
CA GLY A 156 -1.15 -23.08 -2.66
C GLY A 156 -1.83 -22.63 -1.37
N ASP A 157 -1.31 -23.08 -0.21
CA ASP A 157 -1.90 -22.82 1.12
C ASP A 157 -1.53 -21.41 1.61
N ILE A 158 -2.20 -20.40 1.04
CA ILE A 158 -2.05 -19.00 1.46
C ILE A 158 -3.08 -18.68 2.52
N LYS A 159 -2.62 -18.29 3.70
CA LYS A 159 -3.50 -17.95 4.83
C LYS A 159 -3.75 -16.45 4.99
N TRP A 160 -2.85 -15.62 4.46
CA TRP A 160 -2.85 -14.18 4.73
C TRP A 160 -2.91 -13.35 3.45
N LEU A 161 -3.79 -12.35 3.46
CA LEU A 161 -3.83 -11.31 2.45
C LEU A 161 -3.28 -10.01 3.06
N GLY A 162 -2.18 -9.52 2.52
CA GLY A 162 -1.65 -8.20 2.87
C GLY A 162 -2.39 -7.11 2.09
N GLN A 163 -2.91 -6.12 2.80
CA GLN A 163 -3.61 -4.98 2.21
C GLN A 163 -3.14 -3.68 2.84
N GLY A 164 -2.87 -2.67 2.00
CA GLY A 164 -2.60 -1.31 2.44
C GLY A 164 -3.90 -0.52 2.52
N THR A 165 -4.19 0.00 3.71
CA THR A 165 -5.30 0.93 3.92
C THR A 165 -4.73 2.19 4.57
N ILE A 166 -5.00 3.36 4.01
CA ILE A 166 -4.59 4.63 4.59
C ILE A 166 -5.71 5.18 5.49
N TYR A 167 -5.32 6.00 6.47
CA TYR A 167 -6.27 6.53 7.47
C TYR A 167 -7.52 7.21 6.86
N PRO A 168 -7.44 7.98 5.75
CA PRO A 168 -8.62 8.57 5.13
C PRO A 168 -9.63 7.57 4.55
N ASP A 169 -9.24 6.30 4.39
CA ASP A 169 -10.09 5.24 3.82
C ASP A 169 -10.79 4.39 4.90
N VAL A 170 -10.62 4.77 6.17
CA VAL A 170 -11.16 4.04 7.34
C VAL A 170 -12.45 4.70 7.86
#